data_5537e443ef4534c08135e7df06214100
#
_entry.id   5537e443ef4534c08135e7df06214100
#
_cell.length_a   1.000
_cell.length_b   1.000
_cell.length_c   1.000
_cell.angle_alpha   90.00
_cell.angle_beta   90.00
_cell.angle_gamma   90.00
#
_symmetry.space_group_name_H-M   'P 1'
#
loop_
_entity.id
_entity.type
_entity.pdbx_description
1 polymer ?
#
loop_
_entity_poly.entity_id
_entity_poly.type
_entity_poly.pdbx_seq_one_letter_code
_entity_poly.pdbx_strand_id
1 'polypeptide(L)'
;ADILMELGKNKKNQILVGFALENNDELSNAKNKLKKKNLDLIVLNSLNDDGAGFGYDTNKVTVICKSGIKTPYKLKEKTDVANDIFKHIIELI
;
A
#
# COMPACT_ATOMS: atom_id res chain seq x y z
N ALA A 1 5.11 2.80 20.49
CA ALA A 1 3.71 2.72 20.07
C ALA A 1 3.60 2.83 18.56
N ASP A 2 2.63 2.16 17.99
CA ASP A 2 2.39 2.21 16.55
C ASP A 2 1.48 3.41 16.25
N ILE A 3 2.05 4.47 15.72
CA ILE A 3 1.33 5.71 15.42
C ILE A 3 0.22 5.47 14.40
N LEU A 4 0.50 4.69 13.37
CA LEU A 4 -0.50 4.40 12.33
C LEU A 4 -1.68 3.61 12.89
N MET A 5 -1.42 2.69 13.82
CA MET A 5 -2.48 1.93 14.48
C MET A 5 -3.38 2.84 15.32
N GLU A 6 -2.79 3.80 16.05
CA GLU A 6 -3.56 4.76 16.83
C GLU A 6 -4.39 5.69 15.96
N LEU A 7 -3.82 6.15 14.84
CA LEU A 7 -4.57 6.94 13.88
C LEU A 7 -5.78 6.17 13.33
N GLY A 8 -5.59 4.86 13.09
CA GLY A 8 -6.68 4.00 12.65
C GLY A 8 -7.80 3.86 13.66
N LYS A 9 -7.44 3.74 14.95
CA LYS A 9 -8.44 3.65 16.04
C LYS A 9 -9.27 4.93 16.18
N ASN A 10 -8.63 6.06 15.93
CA ASN A 10 -9.27 7.37 16.09
C ASN A 10 -9.79 7.94 14.77
N LYS A 11 -9.72 7.14 13.70
CA LYS A 11 -10.14 7.57 12.38
C LYS A 11 -11.63 7.86 12.35
N LYS A 12 -12.01 8.99 11.75
CA LYS A 12 -13.39 9.37 11.51
C LYS A 12 -13.66 9.50 10.02
N ASN A 13 -13.22 10.59 9.42
CA ASN A 13 -13.42 10.85 8.00
C ASN A 13 -12.11 10.88 7.19
N GLN A 14 -10.99 10.57 7.84
CA GLN A 14 -9.71 10.55 7.14
C GLN A 14 -9.55 9.27 6.32
N ILE A 15 -8.73 9.37 5.28
CA ILE A 15 -8.30 8.23 4.51
C ILE A 15 -6.88 7.87 4.97
N LEU A 16 -6.71 6.64 5.44
CA LEU A 16 -5.40 6.15 5.89
C LEU A 16 -4.81 5.21 4.85
N VAL A 17 -3.60 5.53 4.41
CA VAL A 17 -2.84 4.74 3.45
C VAL A 17 -1.58 4.23 4.13
N GLY A 18 -1.40 2.92 4.14
CA GLY A 18 -0.19 2.31 4.65
C GLY A 18 0.71 1.85 3.52
N PHE A 19 2.00 1.76 3.81
CA PHE A 19 3.00 1.23 2.88
C PHE A 19 3.70 0.04 3.52
N ALA A 20 3.97 -0.99 2.74
CA ALA A 20 4.63 -2.18 3.24
C ALA A 20 5.72 -2.64 2.28
N LEU A 21 6.85 -3.07 2.84
CA LEU A 21 7.93 -3.72 2.12
C LEU A 21 7.97 -5.16 2.62
N GLU A 22 7.61 -6.08 1.76
CA GLU A 22 7.51 -7.50 2.13
C GLU A 22 8.26 -8.37 1.13
N ASN A 23 8.81 -9.47 1.59
CA ASN A 23 9.50 -10.42 0.73
C ASN A 23 9.01 -11.86 0.87
N ASN A 24 8.19 -12.16 1.89
CA ASN A 24 7.58 -13.47 2.10
C ASN A 24 6.13 -13.27 2.53
N ASP A 25 5.23 -14.12 2.03
CA ASP A 25 3.80 -14.06 2.37
C ASP A 25 3.23 -12.63 2.25
N GLU A 26 3.64 -11.95 1.20
CA GLU A 26 3.41 -10.51 1.02
C GLU A 26 1.94 -10.12 1.11
N LEU A 27 1.08 -10.87 0.42
CA LEU A 27 -0.34 -10.55 0.38
C LEU A 27 -1.01 -10.78 1.72
N SER A 28 -0.66 -11.86 2.40
CA SER A 28 -1.22 -12.17 3.71
C SER A 28 -0.83 -11.13 4.74
N ASN A 29 0.44 -10.74 4.77
CA ASN A 29 0.94 -9.72 5.70
C ASN A 29 0.30 -8.36 5.43
N ALA A 30 0.16 -7.98 4.16
CA ALA A 30 -0.47 -6.71 3.78
C ALA A 30 -1.94 -6.67 4.19
N LYS A 31 -2.67 -7.75 3.97
CA LYS A 31 -4.08 -7.84 4.38
C LYS A 31 -4.24 -7.76 5.90
N ASN A 32 -3.33 -8.38 6.65
CA ASN A 32 -3.36 -8.30 8.10
C ASN A 32 -3.13 -6.87 8.59
N LYS A 33 -2.17 -6.15 8.00
CA LYS A 33 -1.92 -4.75 8.33
C LYS A 33 -3.13 -3.87 8.02
N LEU A 34 -3.77 -4.12 6.89
CA LEU A 34 -4.94 -3.38 6.46
C LEU A 34 -6.07 -3.47 7.51
N LYS A 35 -6.30 -4.66 8.05
CA LYS A 35 -7.32 -4.89 9.08
C LYS A 35 -6.91 -4.33 10.43
N LYS A 36 -5.72 -4.71 10.90
CA LYS A 36 -5.28 -4.36 12.26
C LYS A 36 -5.15 -2.86 12.47
N LYS A 37 -4.74 -2.14 11.45
CA LYS A 37 -4.50 -0.70 11.51
C LYS A 37 -5.66 0.12 10.96
N ASN A 38 -6.75 -0.53 10.58
CA ASN A 38 -7.93 0.11 10.02
C ASN A 38 -7.61 1.05 8.86
N LEU A 39 -6.79 0.55 7.93
CA LEU A 39 -6.39 1.31 6.75
C LEU A 39 -7.45 1.25 5.66
N ASP A 40 -7.52 2.28 4.84
CA ASP A 40 -8.37 2.29 3.64
C ASP A 40 -7.65 1.69 2.45
N LEU A 41 -6.34 1.90 2.36
CA LEU A 41 -5.47 1.35 1.34
C LEU A 41 -4.17 0.88 1.95
N ILE A 42 -3.59 -0.16 1.37
CA ILE A 42 -2.20 -0.50 1.61
C ILE A 42 -1.49 -0.63 0.27
N VAL A 43 -0.31 -0.04 0.17
CA VAL A 43 0.55 -0.12 -1.00
C VAL A 43 1.67 -1.09 -0.68
N LEU A 44 1.63 -2.25 -1.31
CA LEU A 44 2.60 -3.30 -1.09
C LEU A 44 3.70 -3.19 -2.13
N ASN A 45 4.93 -2.95 -1.68
CA ASN A 45 6.11 -2.96 -2.53
C ASN A 45 6.83 -4.29 -2.37
N SER A 46 6.88 -5.09 -3.43
CA SER A 46 7.55 -6.38 -3.41
C SER A 46 9.05 -6.20 -3.54
N LEU A 47 9.81 -6.82 -2.65
CA LEU A 47 11.27 -6.84 -2.72
C LEU A 47 11.79 -8.02 -3.54
N ASN A 48 10.92 -8.91 -3.97
CA ASN A 48 11.30 -10.11 -4.74
C ASN A 48 11.41 -9.86 -6.23
N ASP A 49 10.90 -8.73 -6.72
CA ASP A 49 10.92 -8.41 -8.14
C ASP A 49 12.16 -7.59 -8.49
N ASP A 50 12.78 -7.91 -9.63
CA ASP A 50 13.93 -7.15 -10.12
C ASP A 50 13.54 -5.71 -10.39
N GLY A 51 14.36 -4.78 -9.92
CA GLY A 51 14.13 -3.35 -10.11
C GLY A 51 13.09 -2.75 -9.17
N ALA A 52 12.52 -3.52 -8.25
CA ALA A 52 11.47 -3.05 -7.36
C ALA A 52 11.93 -2.75 -5.94
N GLY A 53 13.21 -2.95 -5.62
CA GLY A 53 13.75 -2.72 -4.28
C GLY A 53 14.33 -1.32 -4.09
N PHE A 54 15.02 -1.14 -2.97
CA PHE A 54 15.70 0.12 -2.67
C PHE A 54 16.82 0.40 -3.66
N GLY A 55 17.05 1.66 -3.94
CA GLY A 55 18.13 2.10 -4.82
C GLY A 55 17.77 2.17 -6.29
N TYR A 56 16.55 1.77 -6.65
CA TYR A 56 16.05 1.88 -8.02
C TYR A 56 15.15 3.10 -8.17
N ASP A 57 15.12 3.69 -9.35
CA ASP A 57 14.17 4.75 -9.70
C ASP A 57 12.79 4.20 -10.09
N THR A 58 12.69 2.88 -10.20
CA THR A 58 11.48 2.17 -10.55
C THR A 58 10.95 1.40 -9.36
N ASN A 59 9.67 1.06 -9.42
CA ASN A 59 9.03 0.32 -8.37
C ASN A 59 7.89 -0.54 -8.93
N LYS A 60 7.60 -1.62 -8.23
CA LYS A 60 6.49 -2.50 -8.57
C LYS A 60 5.63 -2.67 -7.33
N VAL A 61 4.39 -2.21 -7.41
CA VAL A 61 3.49 -2.21 -6.26
C VAL A 61 2.19 -2.92 -6.57
N THR A 62 1.55 -3.39 -5.51
CA THR A 62 0.17 -3.86 -5.53
C THR A 62 -0.61 -2.99 -4.55
N VAL A 63 -1.72 -2.41 -5.00
CA VAL A 63 -2.60 -1.62 -4.13
C VAL A 63 -3.74 -2.52 -3.69
N ILE A 64 -3.95 -2.59 -2.37
CA ILE A 64 -5.03 -3.39 -1.79
C ILE A 64 -5.96 -2.45 -1.04
N CYS A 65 -7.23 -2.46 -1.40
CA CYS A 65 -8.26 -1.66 -0.77
C CYS A 65 -8.88 -2.41 0.41
N LYS A 66 -9.46 -1.66 1.34
CA LYS A 66 -10.17 -2.22 2.50
C LYS A 66 -11.28 -3.18 2.10
N SER A 67 -11.90 -2.94 0.95
CA SER A 67 -12.95 -3.80 0.40
C SER A 67 -12.45 -5.16 -0.08
N GLY A 68 -11.13 -5.35 -0.15
CA GLY A 68 -10.51 -6.58 -0.63
C GLY A 68 -10.06 -6.54 -2.08
N ILE A 69 -10.34 -5.46 -2.80
CA ILE A 69 -9.90 -5.31 -4.19
C ILE A 69 -8.40 -5.14 -4.23
N LYS A 70 -7.75 -5.94 -5.06
CA LYS A 70 -6.30 -5.96 -5.22
C LYS A 70 -5.96 -5.58 -6.66
N THR A 71 -5.14 -4.55 -6.82
CA THR A 71 -4.71 -4.04 -8.12
C THR A 71 -3.20 -4.11 -8.23
N PRO A 72 -2.65 -5.11 -8.95
CA PRO A 72 -1.22 -5.17 -9.19
C PRO A 72 -0.85 -4.24 -10.35
N TYR A 73 0.29 -3.59 -10.22
CA TYR A 73 0.84 -2.72 -11.26
C TYR A 73 2.16 -3.27 -11.78
N LYS A 74 2.47 -2.95 -13.02
CA LYS A 74 3.75 -3.29 -13.64
C LYS A 74 4.87 -2.46 -13.03
N LEU A 75 6.10 -2.88 -13.24
CA LEU A 75 7.27 -2.08 -12.88
C LEU A 75 7.20 -0.74 -13.61
N LYS A 76 7.25 0.35 -12.87
CA LYS A 76 7.15 1.72 -13.40
C LYS A 76 8.11 2.63 -12.65
N GLU A 77 8.32 3.81 -13.19
CA GLU A 77 9.03 4.85 -12.46
C GLU A 77 8.23 5.29 -11.24
N LYS A 78 8.95 5.73 -10.20
CA LYS A 78 8.32 6.09 -8.92
C LYS A 78 7.28 7.19 -9.06
N THR A 79 7.48 8.13 -9.99
CA THR A 79 6.51 9.19 -10.24
C THR A 79 5.20 8.63 -10.79
N ASP A 80 5.27 7.65 -11.69
CA ASP A 80 4.10 7.00 -12.25
C ASP A 80 3.36 6.17 -11.20
N VAL A 81 4.12 5.49 -10.33
CA VAL A 81 3.56 4.75 -9.20
C VAL A 81 2.79 5.70 -8.28
N ALA A 82 3.36 6.86 -7.97
CA ALA A 82 2.70 7.85 -7.12
C ALA A 82 1.37 8.31 -7.74
N ASN A 83 1.33 8.52 -9.04
CA ASN A 83 0.11 8.90 -9.74
C ASN A 83 -0.96 7.81 -9.67
N ASP A 84 -0.57 6.53 -9.79
CA ASP A 84 -1.48 5.41 -9.67
C ASP A 84 -2.08 5.34 -8.26
N ILE A 85 -1.25 5.52 -7.24
CA ILE A 85 -1.71 5.54 -5.84
C ILE A 85 -2.70 6.69 -5.62
N PHE A 86 -2.37 7.86 -6.14
CA PHE A 86 -3.23 9.04 -6.03
C PHE A 86 -4.63 8.81 -6.62
N LYS A 87 -4.70 8.12 -7.75
CA LYS A 87 -5.99 7.76 -8.36
C LYS A 87 -6.84 6.91 -7.45
N HIS A 88 -6.23 5.94 -6.75
CA HIS A 88 -6.95 5.12 -5.77
C HIS A 88 -7.47 5.95 -4.61
N ILE A 89 -6.69 6.92 -4.14
CA ILE A 89 -7.10 7.80 -3.05
C ILE A 89 -8.30 8.64 -3.48
N ILE A 90 -8.26 9.19 -4.69
CA ILE A 90 -9.35 10.00 -5.23
C ILE A 90 -10.65 9.20 -5.33
N GLU A 91 -10.57 7.92 -5.69
CA GLU A 91 -11.74 7.05 -5.75
C GLU A 91 -12.41 6.83 -4.39
N LEU A 92 -11.67 7.02 -3.30
CA LEU A 92 -12.20 6.86 -1.94
C LEU A 92 -12.86 8.11 -1.39
N ILE A 93 -12.68 9.24 -2.05
CA ILE A 93 -13.29 10.52 -1.63
C ILE A 93 -14.74 10.67 -2.21
#